data_b16d02425832f4545556b75ae75148b2
#
_entry.id   b16d02425832f4545556b75ae75148b2
#
_cell.length_a   1.000
_cell.length_b   1.000
_cell.length_c   1.000
_cell.angle_alpha   90.00
_cell.angle_beta   90.00
_cell.angle_gamma   90.00
#
_symmetry.space_group_name_H-M   'P 1'
#
loop_
_entity.id
_entity.type
_entity.pdbx_description
1 polymer ?
#
loop_
_entity_poly.entity_id
_entity_poly.type
_entity_poly.pdbx_seq_one_letter_code
_entity_poly.pdbx_strand_id
1 'polypeptide(L)'
;MSEAVRTILQTNGEAARESSSEADGGFLWDFWYPAVRSAEIAGQKLTTAMLLEVPLVLGRTSEGKAFAMRDSCPHRGIPLSYGRLDGKVVECCYHGWRFDACSGQCVEIPSLSSQDKLKVERIFAGHYPCEERDGYVWVYMTSRGRIAADNSPGTRLPETIPAAPALTVFSDKYKITHLSCELPSHIDHGIIGLMDPAHGPFVHQSWFWRKRGSIHEKAKQFEPIPNGFRMSPHSPSTNSAPYQLLKKITGEPVTTTIDFVLPNIRTEEDRSGKMWFSSRATVTPVRRDLCRIDFVAAWNLFFLPVSIFRMFGKVFLRQDQETMIQQAEGLKHNPRLMLIDDADRPAKWYFALKANLIESRRTGAAMVHPMDGPVTLRWRS
;
A
#
# COMPACT_ATOMS: atom_id res chain seq x y z
N MET A 1 -0.01 -33.49 13.43
CA MET A 1 0.93 -32.46 12.97
C MET A 1 2.33 -32.93 13.31
N SER A 2 3.19 -33.14 12.32
CA SER A 2 4.56 -33.62 12.54
C SER A 2 5.39 -32.56 13.24
N GLU A 3 6.35 -33.00 14.05
CA GLU A 3 7.32 -32.16 14.78
C GLU A 3 8.08 -31.18 13.83
N ALA A 4 8.31 -31.62 12.59
CA ALA A 4 8.89 -30.79 11.52
C ALA A 4 8.06 -29.55 11.18
N VAL A 5 6.72 -29.61 11.19
CA VAL A 5 5.84 -28.46 10.94
C VAL A 5 5.84 -27.49 12.12
N ARG A 6 5.98 -28.00 13.35
CA ARG A 6 6.14 -27.15 14.54
C ARG A 6 7.48 -26.41 14.52
N THR A 7 8.55 -27.08 14.12
CA THR A 7 9.88 -26.49 14.01
C THR A 7 9.94 -25.40 12.93
N ILE A 8 9.32 -25.64 11.76
CA ILE A 8 9.28 -24.63 10.67
C ILE A 8 8.45 -23.41 11.08
N LEU A 9 7.36 -23.57 11.83
CA LEU A 9 6.55 -22.44 12.32
C LEU A 9 7.24 -21.67 13.46
N GLN A 10 8.04 -22.32 14.29
CA GLN A 10 8.88 -21.67 15.31
C GLN A 10 10.08 -20.96 14.67
N THR A 11 10.81 -21.61 13.77
CA THR A 11 11.98 -21.01 13.08
C THR A 11 11.58 -19.90 12.11
N ASN A 12 10.43 -19.97 11.43
CA ASN A 12 9.96 -18.89 10.58
C ASN A 12 9.44 -17.68 11.38
N GLY A 13 8.94 -17.88 12.60
CA GLY A 13 8.56 -16.78 13.50
C GLY A 13 9.74 -16.12 14.20
N GLU A 14 10.81 -16.87 14.48
CA GLU A 14 12.02 -16.38 15.14
C GLU A 14 13.08 -15.90 14.14
N ALA A 15 13.30 -16.59 13.03
CA ALA A 15 14.20 -16.16 11.96
C ALA A 15 13.70 -14.88 11.23
N ALA A 16 12.40 -14.64 11.18
CA ALA A 16 11.86 -13.35 10.72
C ALA A 16 12.14 -12.20 11.72
N ARG A 17 12.49 -12.51 12.95
CA ARG A 17 12.85 -11.51 13.97
C ARG A 17 14.36 -11.19 14.04
N GLU A 18 15.25 -12.09 13.58
CA GLU A 18 16.69 -11.95 13.83
C GLU A 18 17.56 -11.64 12.60
N SER A 19 17.05 -11.69 11.37
CA SER A 19 17.85 -11.36 10.19
C SER A 19 17.56 -9.95 9.69
N SER A 20 18.56 -9.16 9.41
CA SER A 20 18.61 -7.89 8.62
C SER A 20 17.32 -7.03 8.47
N SER A 21 16.15 -7.60 8.78
CA SER A 21 14.84 -6.97 8.73
C SER A 21 14.59 -5.98 9.89
N GLU A 22 15.26 -6.14 11.04
CA GLU A 22 15.11 -5.17 12.14
C GLU A 22 15.69 -3.80 11.78
N ALA A 23 16.80 -3.78 11.04
CA ALA A 23 17.40 -2.54 10.55
C ALA A 23 16.50 -1.81 9.55
N ASP A 24 15.65 -2.54 8.81
CA ASP A 24 14.78 -2.01 7.75
C ASP A 24 13.32 -1.78 8.18
N GLY A 25 12.99 -2.00 9.46
CA GLY A 25 11.62 -1.85 9.95
C GLY A 25 10.64 -2.90 9.40
N GLY A 26 11.16 -3.98 8.78
CA GLY A 26 10.35 -5.02 8.16
C GLY A 26 9.64 -4.60 6.87
N PHE A 27 10.01 -3.46 6.29
CA PHE A 27 9.41 -2.92 5.08
C PHE A 27 9.96 -3.57 3.81
N LEU A 28 9.12 -3.66 2.77
CA LEU A 28 9.55 -4.05 1.43
C LEU A 28 9.89 -2.80 0.62
N TRP A 29 11.15 -2.68 0.25
CA TRP A 29 11.66 -1.63 -0.64
C TRP A 29 11.55 -2.05 -2.11
N ASP A 30 11.83 -1.11 -3.03
CA ASP A 30 11.75 -1.29 -4.47
C ASP A 30 10.33 -1.65 -4.94
N PHE A 31 9.37 -0.88 -4.41
CA PHE A 31 7.95 -0.96 -4.74
C PHE A 31 7.30 0.44 -4.78
N TRP A 32 6.17 0.50 -5.45
CA TRP A 32 5.29 1.65 -5.47
C TRP A 32 4.39 1.70 -4.22
N TYR A 33 4.31 2.88 -3.62
CA TYR A 33 3.40 3.17 -2.51
C TYR A 33 2.62 4.46 -2.78
N PRO A 34 1.31 4.54 -2.51
CA PRO A 34 0.55 5.77 -2.63
C PRO A 34 1.00 6.73 -1.51
N ALA A 35 1.47 7.92 -1.90
CA ALA A 35 1.95 8.93 -0.95
C ALA A 35 0.83 9.88 -0.51
N VAL A 36 0.25 10.60 -1.46
CA VAL A 36 -0.82 11.58 -1.24
C VAL A 36 -1.86 11.51 -2.37
N ARG A 37 -2.97 12.19 -2.19
CA ARG A 37 -3.94 12.38 -3.27
C ARG A 37 -3.39 13.38 -4.29
N SER A 38 -3.62 13.13 -5.59
CA SER A 38 -3.21 14.07 -6.65
C SER A 38 -3.74 15.49 -6.43
N ALA A 39 -4.93 15.62 -5.83
CA ALA A 39 -5.51 16.92 -5.50
C ALA A 39 -4.75 17.68 -4.41
N GLU A 40 -4.00 16.99 -3.55
CA GLU A 40 -3.25 17.61 -2.45
C GLU A 40 -1.99 18.32 -2.93
N ILE A 41 -1.48 17.98 -4.11
CA ILE A 41 -0.32 18.65 -4.74
C ILE A 41 -0.76 19.65 -5.83
N ALA A 42 -2.02 20.08 -5.85
CA ALA A 42 -2.48 21.07 -6.81
C ALA A 42 -1.87 22.46 -6.52
N GLY A 43 -1.51 23.17 -7.60
CA GLY A 43 -0.87 24.50 -7.51
C GLY A 43 0.60 24.45 -7.12
N GLN A 44 1.19 25.61 -6.84
CA GLN A 44 2.60 25.79 -6.47
C GLN A 44 2.76 25.68 -4.95
N LYS A 45 2.40 24.53 -4.37
CA LYS A 45 2.56 24.27 -2.93
C LYS A 45 3.33 22.97 -2.69
N LEU A 46 4.01 22.93 -1.56
CA LEU A 46 4.67 21.74 -1.06
C LEU A 46 3.74 21.00 -0.10
N THR A 47 3.66 19.70 -0.24
CA THR A 47 2.87 18.79 0.60
C THR A 47 3.79 17.71 1.15
N THR A 48 3.55 17.24 2.36
CA THR A 48 4.39 16.24 3.01
C THR A 48 3.73 14.88 3.06
N ALA A 49 4.55 13.82 3.01
CA ALA A 49 4.15 12.46 3.32
C ALA A 49 5.28 11.75 4.07
N MET A 50 4.93 10.67 4.76
CA MET A 50 5.89 9.73 5.35
C MET A 50 5.64 8.37 4.73
N LEU A 51 6.66 7.75 4.14
CA LEU A 51 6.63 6.39 3.61
C LEU A 51 7.85 5.62 4.11
N LEU A 52 7.63 4.45 4.69
CA LEU A 52 8.72 3.59 5.17
C LEU A 52 9.71 4.34 6.10
N GLU A 53 9.19 5.20 6.97
CA GLU A 53 9.98 6.10 7.85
C GLU A 53 10.82 7.15 7.09
N VAL A 54 10.62 7.32 5.79
CA VAL A 54 11.25 8.37 5.00
C VAL A 54 10.32 9.57 4.87
N PRO A 55 10.72 10.74 5.38
CA PRO A 55 9.96 11.97 5.16
C PRO A 55 10.11 12.42 3.70
N LEU A 56 8.98 12.72 3.07
CA LEU A 56 8.90 13.15 1.68
C LEU A 56 8.25 14.53 1.59
N VAL A 57 8.77 15.36 0.69
CA VAL A 57 8.11 16.55 0.17
C VAL A 57 7.69 16.29 -1.27
N LEU A 58 6.42 16.57 -1.55
CA LEU A 58 5.79 16.39 -2.84
C LEU A 58 5.22 17.71 -3.34
N GLY A 59 5.06 17.81 -4.63
CA GLY A 59 4.44 18.97 -5.27
C GLY A 59 4.23 18.73 -6.76
N ARG A 60 3.83 19.80 -7.43
CA ARG A 60 3.64 19.81 -8.89
C ARG A 60 4.41 20.98 -9.48
N THR A 61 5.27 20.69 -10.45
CA THR A 61 6.02 21.73 -11.17
C THR A 61 5.07 22.61 -11.99
N SER A 62 5.54 23.77 -12.42
CA SER A 62 4.81 24.66 -13.34
C SER A 62 4.46 23.99 -14.67
N GLU A 63 5.19 22.93 -15.05
CA GLU A 63 4.94 22.13 -16.25
C GLU A 63 3.86 21.04 -16.01
N GLY A 64 3.29 20.98 -14.80
CA GLY A 64 2.25 20.02 -14.43
C GLY A 64 2.76 18.65 -13.97
N LYS A 65 4.07 18.44 -13.87
CA LYS A 65 4.68 17.17 -13.47
C LYS A 65 4.70 17.03 -11.96
N ALA A 66 4.18 15.92 -11.44
CA ALA A 66 4.33 15.58 -10.02
C ALA A 66 5.79 15.20 -9.71
N PHE A 67 6.24 15.53 -8.51
CA PHE A 67 7.57 15.16 -8.02
C PHE A 67 7.52 14.73 -6.56
N ALA A 68 8.51 13.94 -6.14
CA ALA A 68 8.73 13.52 -4.77
C ALA A 68 10.22 13.60 -4.44
N MET A 69 10.56 14.29 -3.35
CA MET A 69 11.93 14.42 -2.85
C MET A 69 11.98 14.03 -1.38
N ARG A 70 13.16 13.68 -0.88
CA ARG A 70 13.37 13.56 0.56
C ARG A 70 13.15 14.93 1.21
N ASP A 71 12.34 14.98 2.24
CA ASP A 71 12.04 16.22 2.97
C ASP A 71 13.16 16.57 3.97
N SER A 72 14.37 16.80 3.44
CA SER A 72 15.54 17.16 4.22
C SER A 72 16.56 17.88 3.34
N CYS A 73 16.91 19.09 3.69
CA CYS A 73 17.99 19.82 3.02
C CYS A 73 19.36 19.22 3.39
N PRO A 74 20.21 18.84 2.41
CA PRO A 74 21.51 18.22 2.68
C PRO A 74 22.50 19.16 3.41
N HIS A 75 22.23 20.47 3.46
CA HIS A 75 23.09 21.41 4.17
C HIS A 75 23.03 21.22 5.71
N ARG A 76 21.83 21.31 6.30
CA ARG A 76 21.64 21.21 7.78
C ARG A 76 20.37 20.49 8.19
N GLY A 77 19.81 19.64 7.34
CA GLY A 77 18.71 18.74 7.69
C GLY A 77 17.32 19.38 7.84
N ILE A 78 17.17 20.69 7.64
CA ILE A 78 15.85 21.33 7.74
C ILE A 78 14.92 20.76 6.67
N PRO A 79 13.64 20.48 6.98
CA PRO A 79 12.69 20.01 5.98
C PRO A 79 12.53 20.99 4.82
N LEU A 80 12.63 20.50 3.59
CA LEU A 80 12.44 21.30 2.37
C LEU A 80 10.99 21.76 2.21
N SER A 81 10.05 21.07 2.84
CA SER A 81 8.63 21.43 2.88
C SER A 81 8.36 22.79 3.55
N TYR A 82 9.25 23.27 4.41
CA TYR A 82 9.17 24.65 4.96
C TYR A 82 9.66 25.71 3.99
N GLY A 83 10.23 25.30 2.88
CA GLY A 83 10.68 26.20 1.81
C GLY A 83 9.55 26.59 0.86
N ARG A 84 9.92 26.89 -0.36
CA ARG A 84 8.96 27.26 -1.39
C ARG A 84 9.24 26.52 -2.70
N LEU A 85 8.19 26.34 -3.47
CA LEU A 85 8.27 25.87 -4.87
C LEU A 85 8.22 27.08 -5.79
N ASP A 86 9.23 27.22 -6.64
CA ASP A 86 9.35 28.25 -7.66
C ASP A 86 9.48 27.58 -9.04
N GLY A 87 8.38 27.46 -9.74
CA GLY A 87 8.30 26.72 -11.00
C GLY A 87 8.61 25.24 -10.85
N LYS A 88 9.85 24.84 -11.09
CA LYS A 88 10.37 23.48 -10.93
C LYS A 88 11.52 23.37 -9.91
N VAL A 89 11.72 24.41 -9.11
CA VAL A 89 12.80 24.48 -8.14
C VAL A 89 12.24 24.55 -6.73
N VAL A 90 12.71 23.68 -5.85
CA VAL A 90 12.44 23.75 -4.41
C VAL A 90 13.55 24.53 -3.74
N GLU A 91 13.20 25.64 -3.09
CA GLU A 91 14.12 26.50 -2.36
C GLU A 91 14.02 26.26 -0.87
N CYS A 92 15.16 25.98 -0.24
CA CYS A 92 15.27 25.77 1.20
C CYS A 92 15.06 27.09 1.95
N CYS A 93 14.20 27.12 2.97
CA CYS A 93 13.88 28.31 3.74
C CYS A 93 15.03 28.84 4.62
N TYR A 94 16.10 28.03 4.84
CA TYR A 94 17.15 28.41 5.81
C TYR A 94 18.26 29.21 5.16
N HIS A 95 18.84 28.73 4.04
CA HIS A 95 19.95 29.42 3.36
C HIS A 95 19.73 29.59 1.86
N GLY A 96 18.51 29.40 1.38
CA GLY A 96 18.16 29.61 -0.01
C GLY A 96 18.73 28.57 -0.99
N TRP A 97 19.25 27.42 -0.52
CA TRP A 97 19.70 26.37 -1.43
C TRP A 97 18.56 25.92 -2.32
N ARG A 98 18.82 25.82 -3.62
CA ARG A 98 17.81 25.55 -4.63
C ARG A 98 18.04 24.21 -5.29
N PHE A 99 17.01 23.41 -5.38
CA PHE A 99 17.07 22.05 -5.92
C PHE A 99 16.08 21.88 -7.05
N ASP A 100 16.50 21.28 -8.16
CA ASP A 100 15.57 20.83 -9.20
C ASP A 100 14.64 19.75 -8.63
N ALA A 101 13.35 19.97 -8.70
CA ALA A 101 12.34 19.11 -8.06
C ALA A 101 12.26 17.71 -8.67
N CYS A 102 12.64 17.55 -9.95
CA CYS A 102 12.52 16.29 -10.67
C CYS A 102 13.76 15.40 -10.54
N SER A 103 14.93 15.99 -10.26
CA SER A 103 16.18 15.24 -10.12
C SER A 103 16.78 15.29 -8.73
N GLY A 104 16.32 16.23 -7.90
CA GLY A 104 16.91 16.50 -6.59
C GLY A 104 18.27 17.19 -6.66
N GLN A 105 18.80 17.52 -7.85
CA GLN A 105 20.10 18.15 -8.03
C GLN A 105 20.08 19.58 -7.49
N CYS A 106 21.11 19.98 -6.76
CA CYS A 106 21.29 21.36 -6.36
C CYS A 106 21.65 22.20 -7.59
N VAL A 107 20.92 23.28 -7.83
CA VAL A 107 21.11 24.17 -8.97
C VAL A 107 21.72 25.52 -8.58
N GLU A 108 21.59 25.89 -7.29
CA GLU A 108 22.10 27.17 -6.80
C GLU A 108 22.34 27.12 -5.28
N ILE A 109 23.42 27.72 -4.84
CA ILE A 109 23.75 28.02 -3.46
C ILE A 109 24.06 29.52 -3.35
N PRO A 110 23.12 30.35 -2.89
CA PRO A 110 23.27 31.83 -2.94
C PRO A 110 24.43 32.36 -2.12
N SER A 111 24.92 31.63 -1.12
CA SER A 111 26.03 32.06 -0.27
C SER A 111 27.42 31.79 -0.86
N LEU A 112 27.54 31.14 -2.01
CA LEU A 112 28.82 30.90 -2.64
C LEU A 112 29.35 32.19 -3.27
N SER A 113 30.64 32.46 -3.06
CA SER A 113 31.38 33.52 -3.71
C SER A 113 31.95 33.06 -5.04
N SER A 114 32.40 34.00 -5.87
CA SER A 114 33.04 33.69 -7.15
C SER A 114 34.37 32.93 -7.01
N GLN A 115 34.94 32.86 -5.79
CA GLN A 115 36.19 32.16 -5.50
C GLN A 115 35.97 30.71 -5.04
N ASP A 116 34.72 30.35 -4.72
CA ASP A 116 34.39 29.01 -4.27
C ASP A 116 34.49 27.99 -5.42
N LYS A 117 35.16 26.87 -5.15
CA LYS A 117 35.37 25.79 -6.13
C LYS A 117 34.40 24.63 -5.94
N LEU A 118 33.35 24.82 -5.12
CA LEU A 118 32.36 23.78 -4.84
C LEU A 118 31.58 23.46 -6.12
N LYS A 119 31.52 22.18 -6.45
CA LYS A 119 30.72 21.70 -7.59
C LYS A 119 29.28 21.45 -7.13
N VAL A 120 28.45 22.48 -7.24
CA VAL A 120 27.03 22.50 -6.80
C VAL A 120 26.24 21.36 -7.46
N GLU A 121 26.52 21.07 -8.73
CA GLU A 121 25.90 20.03 -9.53
C GLU A 121 26.15 18.61 -9.01
N ARG A 122 27.04 18.41 -8.03
CA ARG A 122 27.30 17.15 -7.36
C ARG A 122 26.53 16.98 -6.05
N ILE A 123 25.75 17.97 -5.66
CA ILE A 123 24.96 17.95 -4.45
C ILE A 123 23.51 17.59 -4.82
N PHE A 124 22.94 16.65 -4.10
CA PHE A 124 21.57 16.20 -4.31
C PHE A 124 20.79 16.17 -3.00
N ALA A 125 19.55 16.64 -3.02
CA ALA A 125 18.52 16.20 -2.11
C ALA A 125 17.92 14.93 -2.71
N GLY A 126 17.76 13.87 -1.93
CA GLY A 126 17.22 12.60 -2.45
C GLY A 126 15.89 12.81 -3.17
N HIS A 127 15.72 12.18 -4.33
CA HIS A 127 14.47 12.21 -5.08
C HIS A 127 13.98 10.78 -5.36
N TYR A 128 12.68 10.65 -5.63
CA TYR A 128 12.04 9.37 -5.87
C TYR A 128 11.20 9.45 -7.14
N PRO A 129 11.19 8.40 -7.99
CA PRO A 129 10.25 8.33 -9.09
C PRO A 129 8.83 8.42 -8.58
N CYS A 130 7.99 9.17 -9.27
CA CYS A 130 6.58 9.24 -8.95
C CYS A 130 5.71 9.23 -10.20
N GLU A 131 4.53 8.64 -10.08
CA GLU A 131 3.48 8.58 -11.10
C GLU A 131 2.14 8.95 -10.49
N GLU A 132 1.29 9.60 -11.28
CA GLU A 132 -0.11 9.80 -10.90
C GLU A 132 -0.97 8.71 -11.50
N ARG A 133 -1.67 7.99 -10.64
CA ARG A 133 -2.57 6.91 -11.06
C ARG A 133 -3.79 6.84 -10.15
N ASP A 134 -4.98 6.78 -10.76
CA ASP A 134 -6.26 6.66 -10.06
C ASP A 134 -6.45 7.69 -8.93
N GLY A 135 -5.98 8.94 -9.15
CA GLY A 135 -6.11 10.06 -8.21
C GLY A 135 -5.16 10.03 -7.01
N TYR A 136 -4.13 9.20 -7.04
CA TYR A 136 -3.00 9.19 -6.11
C TYR A 136 -1.70 9.55 -6.82
N VAL A 137 -0.79 10.17 -6.08
CA VAL A 137 0.63 10.25 -6.40
C VAL A 137 1.29 9.02 -5.78
N TRP A 138 1.74 8.12 -6.62
CA TRP A 138 2.53 6.96 -6.25
C TRP A 138 4.00 7.32 -6.24
N VAL A 139 4.72 6.84 -5.24
CA VAL A 139 6.16 7.03 -5.11
C VAL A 139 6.84 5.67 -5.10
N TYR A 140 7.84 5.48 -5.94
CA TYR A 140 8.65 4.27 -5.96
C TYR A 140 9.74 4.38 -4.89
N MET A 141 9.57 3.65 -3.80
CA MET A 141 10.48 3.67 -2.66
C MET A 141 11.64 2.73 -2.90
N THR A 142 12.72 3.25 -3.46
CA THR A 142 13.93 2.46 -3.74
C THR A 142 14.77 2.24 -2.49
N SER A 143 15.26 1.02 -2.29
CA SER A 143 16.22 0.67 -1.23
C SER A 143 17.51 1.48 -1.32
N ARG A 144 17.92 1.84 -2.53
CA ARG A 144 19.10 2.70 -2.78
C ARG A 144 18.87 4.15 -2.37
N GLY A 145 17.64 4.67 -2.44
CA GLY A 145 17.29 6.01 -1.95
C GLY A 145 17.48 6.18 -0.45
N ARG A 146 17.46 5.08 0.31
CA ARG A 146 17.79 5.05 1.73
C ARG A 146 19.29 5.25 1.97
N ILE A 147 20.14 4.68 1.11
CA ILE A 147 21.60 4.78 1.20
C ILE A 147 22.09 6.15 0.72
N ALA A 148 21.40 6.80 -0.21
CA ALA A 148 21.72 8.13 -0.70
C ALA A 148 21.48 9.27 0.32
N ALA A 149 21.21 8.94 1.59
CA ALA A 149 21.25 9.89 2.69
C ALA A 149 22.66 10.48 2.93
N ASP A 150 23.69 9.93 2.28
CA ASP A 150 25.09 10.33 2.39
C ASP A 150 25.54 11.36 1.34
N ASN A 151 24.61 12.00 0.61
CA ASN A 151 24.90 12.95 -0.46
C ASN A 151 25.69 12.37 -1.65
N SER A 152 25.78 11.04 -1.79
CA SER A 152 26.46 10.47 -2.94
C SER A 152 25.68 10.71 -4.23
N PRO A 153 26.37 11.13 -5.32
CA PRO A 153 25.75 11.25 -6.62
C PRO A 153 25.39 9.87 -7.15
N GLY A 154 24.14 9.58 -7.23
CA GLY A 154 23.69 8.38 -7.91
C GLY A 154 22.98 7.37 -7.06
N THR A 155 21.79 7.74 -6.63
CA THR A 155 20.74 6.75 -6.56
C THR A 155 20.55 6.25 -8.00
N ARG A 156 21.32 5.23 -8.40
CA ARG A 156 21.03 4.55 -9.65
C ARG A 156 19.67 3.89 -9.46
N LEU A 157 18.67 4.55 -10.03
CA LEU A 157 17.36 3.94 -10.17
C LEU A 157 17.54 2.59 -10.91
N PRO A 158 16.73 1.59 -10.64
CA PRO A 158 16.66 0.40 -11.47
C PRO A 158 16.52 0.83 -12.94
N GLU A 159 17.19 0.12 -13.85
CA GLU A 159 17.10 0.42 -15.29
C GLU A 159 15.66 0.38 -15.80
N THR A 160 14.84 -0.45 -15.16
CA THR A 160 13.40 -0.55 -15.44
C THR A 160 12.61 -0.50 -14.14
N ILE A 161 11.75 0.50 -14.01
CA ILE A 161 10.76 0.59 -12.94
C ILE A 161 9.42 0.18 -13.55
N PRO A 162 8.71 -0.82 -12.97
CA PRO A 162 7.38 -1.18 -13.46
C PRO A 162 6.43 0.01 -13.32
N ALA A 163 5.38 0.07 -14.13
CA ALA A 163 4.36 1.10 -13.98
C ALA A 163 3.68 1.02 -12.61
N ALA A 164 3.24 2.16 -12.08
CA ALA A 164 2.48 2.19 -10.84
C ALA A 164 1.18 1.38 -10.97
N PRO A 165 0.73 0.69 -9.89
CA PRO A 165 -0.47 -0.12 -9.92
C PRO A 165 -1.71 0.69 -10.35
N ALA A 166 -2.47 0.16 -11.30
CA ALA A 166 -3.71 0.76 -11.80
C ALA A 166 -4.93 0.00 -11.31
N LEU A 167 -6.04 0.71 -11.14
CA LEU A 167 -7.35 0.12 -10.92
C LEU A 167 -7.89 -0.41 -12.25
N THR A 168 -8.40 -1.62 -12.26
CA THR A 168 -9.08 -2.16 -13.43
C THR A 168 -10.42 -1.46 -13.63
N VAL A 169 -10.65 -0.92 -14.82
CA VAL A 169 -11.92 -0.32 -15.22
C VAL A 169 -12.41 -1.01 -16.50
N PHE A 170 -13.72 -1.21 -16.61
CA PHE A 170 -14.32 -2.02 -17.68
C PHE A 170 -15.18 -1.21 -18.65
N SER A 171 -15.23 0.11 -18.47
CA SER A 171 -15.93 1.04 -19.35
C SER A 171 -15.42 2.46 -19.17
N ASP A 172 -15.60 3.33 -20.15
CA ASP A 172 -15.15 4.73 -20.12
C ASP A 172 -15.99 5.60 -19.16
N LYS A 173 -17.24 5.19 -18.88
CA LYS A 173 -18.15 5.92 -17.99
C LYS A 173 -18.26 5.19 -16.66
N TYR A 174 -17.69 5.77 -15.62
CA TYR A 174 -17.73 5.22 -14.26
C TYR A 174 -17.67 6.33 -13.20
N LYS A 175 -18.05 5.97 -12.00
CA LYS A 175 -17.88 6.77 -10.80
C LYS A 175 -16.62 6.29 -10.10
N ILE A 176 -15.90 7.20 -9.47
CA ILE A 176 -14.70 6.86 -8.67
C ILE A 176 -14.73 7.58 -7.33
N THR A 177 -14.24 6.93 -6.31
CA THR A 177 -14.07 7.55 -4.98
C THR A 177 -12.87 7.00 -4.27
N HIS A 178 -12.46 7.74 -3.26
CA HIS A 178 -11.28 7.42 -2.45
C HIS A 178 -11.63 7.58 -0.98
N LEU A 179 -11.09 6.68 -0.17
CA LEU A 179 -11.17 6.70 1.28
C LEU A 179 -9.80 6.36 1.83
N SER A 180 -9.49 6.83 3.02
CA SER A 180 -8.29 6.41 3.74
C SER A 180 -8.52 6.49 5.24
N CYS A 181 -7.78 5.68 5.99
CA CYS A 181 -7.68 5.79 7.44
C CYS A 181 -6.29 5.31 7.89
N GLU A 182 -5.81 5.87 8.98
CA GLU A 182 -4.59 5.42 9.65
C GLU A 182 -4.90 4.26 10.59
N LEU A 183 -4.00 3.29 10.63
CA LEU A 183 -4.07 2.14 11.50
C LEU A 183 -2.83 2.18 12.41
N PRO A 184 -2.99 2.29 13.74
CA PRO A 184 -1.87 2.33 14.68
C PRO A 184 -1.29 0.92 14.86
N SER A 185 -0.65 0.41 13.82
CA SER A 185 -0.15 -0.96 13.75
C SER A 185 0.98 -1.08 12.74
N HIS A 186 1.84 -2.09 12.93
CA HIS A 186 2.80 -2.48 11.90
C HIS A 186 2.08 -2.92 10.62
N ILE A 187 2.68 -2.64 9.47
CA ILE A 187 2.12 -2.97 8.15
C ILE A 187 1.66 -4.43 8.03
N ASP A 188 2.39 -5.37 8.61
CA ASP A 188 2.05 -6.79 8.51
C ASP A 188 0.68 -7.09 9.14
N HIS A 189 0.35 -6.48 10.29
CA HIS A 189 -0.97 -6.62 10.90
C HIS A 189 -2.07 -5.98 10.04
N GLY A 190 -1.80 -4.81 9.47
CA GLY A 190 -2.74 -4.17 8.53
C GLY A 190 -3.03 -5.04 7.30
N ILE A 191 -1.99 -5.66 6.72
CA ILE A 191 -2.14 -6.53 5.55
C ILE A 191 -2.90 -7.82 5.91
N ILE A 192 -2.53 -8.52 6.99
CA ILE A 192 -3.24 -9.76 7.35
C ILE A 192 -4.70 -9.46 7.73
N GLY A 193 -4.99 -8.33 8.38
CA GLY A 193 -6.36 -7.89 8.62
C GLY A 193 -7.15 -7.63 7.33
N LEU A 194 -6.52 -6.97 6.34
CA LEU A 194 -7.13 -6.71 5.04
C LEU A 194 -7.46 -7.99 4.24
N MET A 195 -6.67 -9.05 4.44
CA MET A 195 -6.83 -10.32 3.72
C MET A 195 -7.67 -11.35 4.48
N ASP A 196 -7.97 -11.13 5.74
CA ASP A 196 -8.71 -12.08 6.56
C ASP A 196 -10.14 -12.28 6.02
N PRO A 197 -10.50 -13.48 5.59
CA PRO A 197 -11.84 -13.76 5.07
C PRO A 197 -12.89 -13.99 6.16
N ALA A 198 -12.47 -14.12 7.43
CA ALA A 198 -13.32 -14.56 8.54
C ALA A 198 -13.86 -13.43 9.41
N HIS A 199 -13.17 -12.28 9.50
CA HIS A 199 -13.53 -11.19 10.42
C HIS A 199 -14.85 -10.48 10.10
N GLY A 200 -15.28 -10.51 8.83
CA GLY A 200 -16.41 -9.71 8.34
C GLY A 200 -17.69 -9.75 9.19
N PRO A 201 -18.23 -10.92 9.63
CA PRO A 201 -19.43 -10.99 10.46
C PRO A 201 -19.23 -10.50 11.89
N PHE A 202 -18.00 -10.34 12.34
CA PHE A 202 -17.66 -9.94 13.71
C PHE A 202 -17.30 -8.46 13.80
N VAL A 203 -16.53 -7.95 12.86
CA VAL A 203 -16.07 -6.56 12.79
C VAL A 203 -17.11 -5.69 12.07
N HIS A 204 -17.56 -6.11 10.89
CA HIS A 204 -18.49 -5.32 10.06
C HIS A 204 -19.95 -5.65 10.37
N GLN A 205 -20.34 -5.58 11.64
CA GLN A 205 -21.72 -5.81 12.08
C GLN A 205 -22.60 -4.58 11.80
N SER A 206 -22.97 -4.38 10.55
CA SER A 206 -23.90 -3.33 10.15
C SER A 206 -25.20 -3.95 9.64
N TRP A 207 -26.32 -3.26 9.86
CA TRP A 207 -27.64 -3.70 9.40
C TRP A 207 -27.70 -3.98 7.89
N PHE A 208 -26.83 -3.36 7.12
CA PHE A 208 -26.77 -3.48 5.66
C PHE A 208 -25.69 -4.46 5.17
N TRP A 209 -24.84 -5.02 6.06
CA TRP A 209 -23.76 -5.91 5.63
C TRP A 209 -23.96 -7.35 6.07
N ARG A 210 -23.47 -7.74 7.22
CA ARG A 210 -23.55 -9.13 7.71
C ARG A 210 -23.93 -9.18 9.19
N LYS A 211 -24.62 -10.24 9.61
CA LYS A 211 -24.99 -10.48 11.01
C LYS A 211 -24.33 -11.76 11.51
N ARG A 212 -24.02 -11.84 12.79
CA ARG A 212 -23.49 -13.07 13.42
C ARG A 212 -24.36 -14.30 13.16
N GLY A 213 -25.67 -14.16 13.14
CA GLY A 213 -26.60 -15.25 12.85
C GLY A 213 -26.56 -15.77 11.41
N SER A 214 -25.81 -15.12 10.51
CA SER A 214 -25.65 -15.55 9.11
C SER A 214 -24.35 -16.34 8.86
N ILE A 215 -23.59 -16.66 9.89
CA ILE A 215 -22.33 -17.40 9.78
C ILE A 215 -22.59 -18.81 9.26
N HIS A 216 -21.94 -19.14 8.16
CA HIS A 216 -22.00 -20.48 7.56
C HIS A 216 -20.63 -20.89 7.02
N GLU A 217 -20.45 -22.15 6.72
CA GLU A 217 -19.23 -22.66 6.09
C GLU A 217 -19.14 -22.15 4.65
N LYS A 218 -17.95 -21.70 4.27
CA LYS A 218 -17.58 -21.26 2.93
C LYS A 218 -16.40 -22.07 2.44
N ALA A 219 -16.43 -22.39 1.15
CA ALA A 219 -15.31 -22.99 0.45
C ALA A 219 -14.96 -22.11 -0.75
N LYS A 220 -13.72 -21.67 -0.86
CA LYS A 220 -13.23 -20.83 -1.97
C LYS A 220 -11.91 -21.37 -2.46
N GLN A 221 -11.75 -21.35 -3.78
CA GLN A 221 -10.51 -21.73 -4.43
C GLN A 221 -9.57 -20.53 -4.49
N PHE A 222 -8.30 -20.80 -4.20
CA PHE A 222 -7.21 -19.85 -4.36
C PHE A 222 -6.18 -20.42 -5.33
N GLU A 223 -5.53 -19.55 -6.08
CA GLU A 223 -4.49 -19.91 -7.04
C GLU A 223 -3.29 -18.98 -6.93
N PRO A 224 -2.07 -19.46 -7.23
CA PRO A 224 -0.89 -18.61 -7.25
C PRO A 224 -0.94 -17.64 -8.43
N ILE A 225 -0.52 -16.40 -8.19
CA ILE A 225 -0.23 -15.39 -9.22
C ILE A 225 1.15 -14.79 -8.95
N PRO A 226 1.79 -14.12 -9.93
CA PRO A 226 3.10 -13.51 -9.70
C PRO A 226 3.12 -12.58 -8.49
N ASN A 227 4.01 -12.85 -7.55
CA ASN A 227 4.17 -12.12 -6.28
C ASN A 227 2.91 -12.04 -5.40
N GLY A 228 1.99 -12.98 -5.54
CA GLY A 228 0.72 -12.92 -4.82
C GLY A 228 -0.15 -14.16 -4.99
N PHE A 229 -1.40 -14.04 -4.61
CA PHE A 229 -2.40 -15.09 -4.78
C PHE A 229 -3.75 -14.48 -5.13
N ARG A 230 -4.58 -15.26 -5.79
CA ARG A 230 -5.93 -14.91 -6.23
C ARG A 230 -6.95 -15.83 -5.57
N MET A 231 -7.99 -15.26 -5.01
CA MET A 231 -9.24 -16.00 -4.80
C MET A 231 -9.96 -16.07 -6.15
N SER A 232 -10.00 -17.26 -6.73
CA SER A 232 -10.49 -17.50 -8.07
C SER A 232 -11.94 -16.99 -8.25
N PRO A 233 -12.38 -16.69 -9.48
CA PRO A 233 -13.72 -16.18 -9.73
C PRO A 233 -14.80 -17.04 -9.08
N HIS A 234 -15.64 -16.43 -8.26
CA HIS A 234 -16.66 -17.13 -7.48
C HIS A 234 -17.91 -16.29 -7.28
N SER A 235 -19.01 -16.92 -6.97
CA SER A 235 -20.19 -16.22 -6.50
C SER A 235 -19.97 -15.69 -5.08
N PRO A 236 -20.23 -14.40 -4.82
CA PRO A 236 -20.13 -13.84 -3.47
C PRO A 236 -21.15 -14.48 -2.51
N SER A 237 -20.94 -14.25 -1.22
CA SER A 237 -21.83 -14.77 -0.20
C SER A 237 -23.28 -14.32 -0.40
N THR A 238 -24.21 -15.24 -0.31
CA THR A 238 -25.65 -14.98 -0.44
C THR A 238 -26.22 -14.09 0.66
N ASN A 239 -25.45 -13.83 1.71
CA ASN A 239 -25.87 -13.03 2.88
C ASN A 239 -25.54 -11.53 2.76
N SER A 240 -24.95 -11.10 1.65
CA SER A 240 -24.62 -9.70 1.44
C SER A 240 -25.71 -8.97 0.65
N ALA A 241 -26.38 -8.03 1.29
CA ALA A 241 -27.45 -7.26 0.67
C ALA A 241 -27.06 -6.53 -0.64
N PRO A 242 -25.87 -5.92 -0.77
CA PRO A 242 -25.44 -5.30 -2.02
C PRO A 242 -25.37 -6.27 -3.20
N TYR A 243 -24.85 -7.48 -2.99
CA TYR A 243 -24.75 -8.49 -4.05
C TYR A 243 -26.12 -9.06 -4.44
N GLN A 244 -27.02 -9.24 -3.46
CA GLN A 244 -28.40 -9.63 -3.74
C GLN A 244 -29.13 -8.57 -4.56
N LEU A 245 -28.95 -7.28 -4.22
CA LEU A 245 -29.52 -6.18 -4.96
C LEU A 245 -28.98 -6.14 -6.40
N LEU A 246 -27.67 -6.28 -6.57
CA LEU A 246 -27.03 -6.31 -7.88
C LEU A 246 -27.58 -7.44 -8.75
N LYS A 247 -27.64 -8.68 -8.21
CA LYS A 247 -28.22 -9.83 -8.88
C LYS A 247 -29.69 -9.60 -9.27
N LYS A 248 -30.48 -8.98 -8.38
CA LYS A 248 -31.90 -8.67 -8.67
C LYS A 248 -32.05 -7.65 -9.78
N ILE A 249 -31.19 -6.65 -9.84
CA ILE A 249 -31.24 -5.59 -10.85
C ILE A 249 -30.78 -6.11 -12.22
N THR A 250 -29.72 -6.90 -12.26
CA THR A 250 -29.14 -7.38 -13.52
C THR A 250 -29.85 -8.62 -14.08
N GLY A 251 -30.47 -9.42 -13.19
CA GLY A 251 -30.98 -10.74 -13.55
C GLY A 251 -29.88 -11.80 -13.73
N GLU A 252 -28.60 -11.42 -13.55
CA GLU A 252 -27.44 -12.27 -13.81
C GLU A 252 -26.65 -12.57 -12.51
N PRO A 253 -25.92 -13.69 -12.46
CA PRO A 253 -25.09 -14.01 -11.31
C PRO A 253 -23.99 -12.97 -11.14
N VAL A 254 -23.64 -12.69 -9.90
CA VAL A 254 -22.46 -11.88 -9.55
C VAL A 254 -21.24 -12.77 -9.48
N THR A 255 -20.16 -12.35 -10.10
CA THR A 255 -18.85 -13.01 -10.00
C THR A 255 -17.87 -12.05 -9.34
N THR A 256 -17.21 -12.50 -8.29
CA THR A 256 -16.18 -11.77 -7.55
C THR A 256 -14.82 -12.42 -7.75
N THR A 257 -13.81 -11.63 -8.01
CA THR A 257 -12.38 -12.03 -8.03
C THR A 257 -11.62 -11.15 -7.07
N ILE A 258 -10.75 -11.73 -6.26
CA ILE A 258 -9.94 -10.97 -5.29
C ILE A 258 -8.48 -11.39 -5.45
N ASP A 259 -7.61 -10.42 -5.69
CA ASP A 259 -6.17 -10.62 -5.77
C ASP A 259 -5.48 -9.96 -4.59
N PHE A 260 -4.42 -10.57 -4.12
CA PHE A 260 -3.42 -9.96 -3.29
C PHE A 260 -2.06 -10.04 -3.97
N VAL A 261 -1.35 -8.91 -4.05
CA VAL A 261 0.00 -8.82 -4.63
C VAL A 261 0.92 -8.03 -3.69
N LEU A 262 2.12 -8.53 -3.48
CA LEU A 262 3.17 -7.79 -2.76
C LEU A 262 3.41 -6.42 -3.43
N PRO A 263 3.73 -5.39 -2.63
CA PRO A 263 4.01 -5.45 -1.19
C PRO A 263 2.73 -5.43 -0.33
N ASN A 264 1.60 -4.89 -0.82
CA ASN A 264 0.52 -4.45 0.06
C ASN A 264 -0.83 -4.22 -0.65
N ILE A 265 -1.02 -4.78 -1.84
CA ILE A 265 -2.13 -4.45 -2.72
C ILE A 265 -3.16 -5.57 -2.69
N ARG A 266 -4.40 -5.23 -2.34
CA ARG A 266 -5.58 -6.08 -2.53
C ARG A 266 -6.51 -5.43 -3.55
N THR A 267 -6.87 -6.16 -4.58
CA THR A 267 -7.90 -5.75 -5.54
C THR A 267 -9.14 -6.64 -5.43
N GLU A 268 -10.28 -6.08 -5.74
CA GLU A 268 -11.54 -6.82 -5.81
C GLU A 268 -12.32 -6.34 -7.03
N GLU A 269 -12.77 -7.30 -7.84
CA GLU A 269 -13.55 -7.06 -9.04
C GLU A 269 -14.86 -7.83 -8.95
N ASP A 270 -15.98 -7.11 -8.99
CA ASP A 270 -17.32 -7.68 -9.02
C ASP A 270 -17.96 -7.40 -10.36
N ARG A 271 -18.54 -8.42 -10.98
CA ARG A 271 -19.21 -8.32 -12.27
C ARG A 271 -20.58 -9.00 -12.23
N SER A 272 -21.56 -8.38 -12.90
CA SER A 272 -22.88 -8.95 -13.13
C SER A 272 -23.45 -8.34 -14.41
N GLY A 273 -23.46 -9.09 -15.50
CA GLY A 273 -23.76 -8.60 -16.83
C GLY A 273 -22.85 -7.45 -17.25
N LYS A 274 -23.47 -6.30 -17.61
CA LYS A 274 -22.72 -5.08 -17.97
C LYS A 274 -22.36 -4.21 -16.76
N MET A 275 -22.83 -4.54 -15.57
CA MET A 275 -22.51 -3.82 -14.35
C MET A 275 -21.24 -4.36 -13.70
N TRP A 276 -20.45 -3.46 -13.15
CA TRP A 276 -19.20 -3.80 -12.51
C TRP A 276 -18.87 -2.86 -11.35
N PHE A 277 -18.11 -3.38 -10.44
CA PHE A 277 -17.44 -2.66 -9.36
C PHE A 277 -16.00 -3.16 -9.30
N SER A 278 -15.06 -2.25 -9.12
CA SER A 278 -13.64 -2.57 -8.93
C SER A 278 -13.10 -1.74 -7.80
N SER A 279 -12.28 -2.35 -6.95
CA SER A 279 -11.62 -1.65 -5.87
C SER A 279 -10.18 -2.09 -5.70
N ARG A 280 -9.37 -1.18 -5.16
CA ARG A 280 -8.01 -1.44 -4.72
C ARG A 280 -7.84 -0.87 -3.32
N ALA A 281 -7.43 -1.71 -2.39
CA ALA A 281 -6.97 -1.34 -1.07
C ALA A 281 -5.47 -1.54 -0.98
N THR A 282 -4.75 -0.57 -0.46
CA THR A 282 -3.32 -0.65 -0.18
C THR A 282 -3.07 -0.34 1.28
N VAL A 283 -2.24 -1.14 1.94
CA VAL A 283 -1.77 -0.86 3.30
C VAL A 283 -0.40 -0.21 3.18
N THR A 284 -0.35 1.11 3.30
CA THR A 284 0.86 1.91 3.11
C THR A 284 1.62 2.04 4.43
N PRO A 285 2.88 1.59 4.52
CA PRO A 285 3.69 1.77 5.74
C PRO A 285 4.09 3.23 5.89
N VAL A 286 3.71 3.84 7.00
CA VAL A 286 4.10 5.20 7.38
C VAL A 286 5.32 5.13 8.29
N ARG A 287 5.20 4.42 9.42
CA ARG A 287 6.24 4.12 10.40
C ARG A 287 6.07 2.67 10.88
N ARG A 288 6.99 2.19 11.69
CA ARG A 288 6.94 0.83 12.27
C ARG A 288 5.63 0.54 13.01
N ASP A 289 5.08 1.51 13.66
CA ASP A 289 3.87 1.45 14.50
C ASP A 289 2.63 2.05 13.85
N LEU A 290 2.74 2.49 12.61
CA LEU A 290 1.67 3.17 11.89
C LEU A 290 1.67 2.80 10.42
N CYS A 291 0.56 2.28 9.94
CA CYS A 291 0.28 2.17 8.51
C CYS A 291 -1.02 2.90 8.15
N ARG A 292 -1.29 3.05 6.87
CA ARG A 292 -2.48 3.72 6.34
C ARG A 292 -3.14 2.82 5.30
N ILE A 293 -4.46 2.61 5.41
CA ILE A 293 -5.24 2.05 4.30
C ILE A 293 -5.60 3.19 3.36
N ASP A 294 -5.23 3.02 2.09
CA ASP A 294 -5.70 3.83 0.98
C ASP A 294 -6.61 2.97 0.10
N PHE A 295 -7.86 3.37 0.00
CA PHE A 295 -8.89 2.65 -0.72
C PHE A 295 -9.41 3.49 -1.88
N VAL A 296 -9.39 2.93 -3.08
CA VAL A 296 -10.01 3.50 -4.27
C VAL A 296 -11.02 2.51 -4.83
N ALA A 297 -12.18 3.00 -5.20
CA ALA A 297 -13.20 2.21 -5.87
C ALA A 297 -13.77 2.93 -7.08
N ALA A 298 -14.03 2.18 -8.14
CA ALA A 298 -14.69 2.63 -9.34
C ALA A 298 -15.84 1.68 -9.71
N TRP A 299 -16.92 2.20 -10.25
CA TRP A 299 -18.08 1.42 -10.64
C TRP A 299 -18.97 2.12 -11.68
N ASN A 300 -19.73 1.35 -12.43
CA ASN A 300 -20.74 1.86 -13.33
C ASN A 300 -22.19 1.67 -12.82
N LEU A 301 -22.36 1.28 -11.55
CA LEU A 301 -23.67 1.07 -10.94
C LEU A 301 -24.44 2.38 -10.87
N PHE A 302 -25.48 2.54 -11.70
CA PHE A 302 -26.24 3.79 -11.81
C PHE A 302 -26.98 4.15 -10.52
N PHE A 303 -27.44 3.16 -9.77
CA PHE A 303 -28.22 3.30 -8.54
C PHE A 303 -27.36 3.59 -7.29
N LEU A 304 -26.01 3.56 -7.38
CA LEU A 304 -25.13 3.81 -6.27
C LEU A 304 -24.41 5.17 -6.44
N PRO A 305 -24.89 6.25 -5.82
CA PRO A 305 -24.20 7.54 -5.81
C PRO A 305 -22.89 7.49 -5.01
N VAL A 306 -21.93 8.31 -5.41
CA VAL A 306 -20.62 8.42 -4.73
C VAL A 306 -20.77 8.80 -3.25
N SER A 307 -21.71 9.71 -2.92
CA SER A 307 -21.96 10.15 -1.55
C SER A 307 -22.43 9.01 -0.64
N ILE A 308 -23.33 8.16 -1.14
CA ILE A 308 -23.82 6.99 -0.40
C ILE A 308 -22.70 5.96 -0.20
N PHE A 309 -21.94 5.64 -1.26
CA PHE A 309 -20.81 4.74 -1.14
C PHE A 309 -19.78 5.24 -0.12
N ARG A 310 -19.45 6.54 -0.17
CA ARG A 310 -18.48 7.15 0.78
C ARG A 310 -18.97 7.08 2.22
N MET A 311 -20.26 7.27 2.46
CA MET A 311 -20.83 7.17 3.80
C MET A 311 -20.65 5.76 4.38
N PHE A 312 -21.03 4.73 3.63
CA PHE A 312 -20.87 3.34 4.07
C PHE A 312 -19.40 2.91 4.15
N GLY A 313 -18.58 3.29 3.18
CA GLY A 313 -17.16 2.98 3.16
C GLY A 313 -16.40 3.59 4.35
N LYS A 314 -16.77 4.80 4.78
CA LYS A 314 -16.19 5.41 6.01
C LYS A 314 -16.54 4.61 7.26
N VAL A 315 -17.78 4.14 7.37
CA VAL A 315 -18.22 3.30 8.50
C VAL A 315 -17.42 1.99 8.51
N PHE A 316 -17.23 1.38 7.34
CA PHE A 316 -16.49 0.13 7.17
C PHE A 316 -15.03 0.28 7.60
N LEU A 317 -14.31 1.28 7.06
CA LEU A 317 -12.92 1.55 7.41
C LEU A 317 -12.74 1.92 8.89
N ARG A 318 -13.70 2.63 9.47
CA ARG A 318 -13.66 2.97 10.90
C ARG A 318 -13.75 1.72 11.79
N GLN A 319 -14.54 0.73 11.43
CA GLN A 319 -14.63 -0.54 12.17
C GLN A 319 -13.30 -1.31 12.13
N ASP A 320 -12.61 -1.33 10.99
CA ASP A 320 -11.27 -1.90 10.88
C ASP A 320 -10.28 -1.12 11.73
N GLN A 321 -10.33 0.21 11.68
CA GLN A 321 -9.47 1.08 12.49
C GLN A 321 -9.66 0.84 14.00
N GLU A 322 -10.90 0.78 14.47
CA GLU A 322 -11.24 0.48 15.87
C GLU A 322 -10.69 -0.89 16.30
N THR A 323 -10.80 -1.90 15.44
CA THR A 323 -10.22 -3.23 15.67
C THR A 323 -8.69 -3.19 15.78
N MET A 324 -8.03 -2.44 14.89
CA MET A 324 -6.57 -2.29 14.92
C MET A 324 -6.09 -1.51 16.15
N ILE A 325 -6.83 -0.50 16.61
CA ILE A 325 -6.55 0.20 17.85
C ILE A 325 -6.59 -0.75 19.04
N GLN A 326 -7.64 -1.59 19.13
CA GLN A 326 -7.78 -2.60 20.18
C GLN A 326 -6.68 -3.67 20.10
N GLN A 327 -6.32 -4.11 18.90
CA GLN A 327 -5.23 -5.06 18.69
C GLN A 327 -3.88 -4.47 19.12
N ALA A 328 -3.61 -3.21 18.77
CA ALA A 328 -2.38 -2.52 19.16
C ALA A 328 -2.22 -2.47 20.69
N GLU A 329 -3.33 -2.30 21.44
CA GLU A 329 -3.31 -2.34 22.89
C GLU A 329 -2.86 -3.71 23.43
N GLY A 330 -3.40 -4.79 22.89
CA GLY A 330 -2.99 -6.15 23.27
C GLY A 330 -1.55 -6.48 22.89
N LEU A 331 -1.09 -6.01 21.74
CA LEU A 331 0.28 -6.27 21.24
C LEU A 331 1.38 -5.63 22.09
N LYS A 332 1.08 -4.59 22.87
CA LYS A 332 2.03 -4.01 23.85
C LYS A 332 2.53 -5.01 24.89
N HIS A 333 1.77 -6.05 25.14
CA HIS A 333 2.09 -7.09 26.11
C HIS A 333 2.84 -8.28 25.50
N ASN A 334 3.31 -8.15 24.25
CA ASN A 334 4.04 -9.19 23.51
C ASN A 334 3.40 -10.58 23.56
N PRO A 335 2.10 -10.74 23.22
CA PRO A 335 1.42 -12.01 23.31
C PRO A 335 1.96 -12.98 22.24
N ARG A 336 1.90 -14.29 22.54
CA ARG A 336 2.15 -15.32 21.53
C ARG A 336 0.97 -15.37 20.57
N LEU A 337 1.17 -14.90 19.34
CA LEU A 337 0.15 -14.97 18.28
C LEU A 337 0.10 -16.37 17.66
N MET A 338 -1.09 -16.76 17.22
CA MET A 338 -1.33 -18.05 16.56
C MET A 338 -2.15 -17.83 15.29
N LEU A 339 -1.65 -18.35 14.18
CA LEU A 339 -2.36 -18.44 12.90
C LEU A 339 -2.89 -19.87 12.75
N ILE A 340 -4.22 -20.01 12.64
CA ILE A 340 -4.88 -21.29 12.40
C ILE A 340 -4.79 -21.72 10.93
N ASP A 341 -5.26 -22.93 10.61
CA ASP A 341 -5.28 -23.38 9.21
C ASP A 341 -6.40 -22.67 8.44
N ASP A 342 -6.53 -22.93 7.20
CA ASP A 342 -7.51 -22.42 6.22
C ASP A 342 -7.94 -20.94 6.40
N ALA A 343 -8.53 -20.54 7.53
CA ALA A 343 -8.96 -19.17 7.77
C ALA A 343 -7.79 -18.15 7.72
N ASP A 344 -6.61 -18.53 8.25
CA ASP A 344 -5.40 -17.70 8.26
C ASP A 344 -4.38 -18.10 7.18
N ARG A 345 -4.76 -18.98 6.26
CA ARG A 345 -3.87 -19.40 5.18
C ARG A 345 -3.40 -18.24 4.31
N PRO A 346 -4.22 -17.24 3.98
CA PRO A 346 -3.77 -16.06 3.26
C PRO A 346 -2.68 -15.28 4.01
N ALA A 347 -2.79 -15.16 5.34
CA ALA A 347 -1.76 -14.55 6.17
C ALA A 347 -0.44 -15.34 6.14
N LYS A 348 -0.51 -16.69 6.22
CA LYS A 348 0.66 -17.56 6.10
C LYS A 348 1.35 -17.40 4.74
N TRP A 349 0.57 -17.33 3.65
CA TRP A 349 1.12 -17.08 2.31
C TRP A 349 1.76 -15.70 2.20
N TYR A 350 1.16 -14.67 2.77
CA TYR A 350 1.77 -13.34 2.79
C TYR A 350 3.17 -13.34 3.43
N PHE A 351 3.28 -13.92 4.64
CA PHE A 351 4.58 -13.99 5.32
C PHE A 351 5.60 -14.81 4.54
N ALA A 352 5.19 -15.93 3.95
CA ALA A 352 6.06 -16.74 3.12
C ALA A 352 6.49 -16.02 1.83
N LEU A 353 5.56 -15.35 1.13
CA LEU A 353 5.88 -14.52 -0.05
C LEU A 353 6.88 -13.42 0.29
N LYS A 354 6.65 -12.71 1.40
CA LYS A 354 7.54 -11.65 1.90
C LYS A 354 8.94 -12.19 2.20
N ALA A 355 9.03 -13.29 2.94
CA ALA A 355 10.30 -13.92 3.29
C ALA A 355 11.04 -14.43 2.04
N ASN A 356 10.35 -15.11 1.13
CA ASN A 356 10.92 -15.65 -0.10
C ASN A 356 11.40 -14.55 -1.06
N LEU A 357 10.68 -13.41 -1.11
CA LEU A 357 11.13 -12.25 -1.87
C LEU A 357 12.41 -11.64 -1.30
N ILE A 358 12.48 -11.48 0.01
CA ILE A 358 13.69 -10.95 0.70
C ILE A 358 14.88 -11.88 0.44
N GLU A 359 14.68 -13.19 0.58
CA GLU A 359 15.72 -14.18 0.34
C GLU A 359 16.16 -14.24 -1.14
N SER A 360 15.21 -14.19 -2.07
CA SER A 360 15.49 -14.09 -3.51
C SER A 360 16.36 -12.88 -3.86
N ARG A 361 16.03 -11.71 -3.27
CA ARG A 361 16.82 -10.49 -3.49
C ARG A 361 18.22 -10.55 -2.86
N ARG A 362 18.34 -11.21 -1.70
CA ARG A 362 19.60 -11.39 -1.01
C ARG A 362 20.55 -12.35 -1.75
N THR A 363 20.02 -13.42 -2.33
CA THR A 363 20.80 -14.49 -2.98
C THR A 363 20.93 -14.35 -4.50
N GLY A 364 20.04 -13.57 -5.12
CA GLY A 364 19.89 -13.55 -6.59
C GLY A 364 19.18 -14.78 -7.17
N ALA A 365 18.73 -15.71 -6.35
CA ALA A 365 17.97 -16.89 -6.78
C ALA A 365 16.52 -16.51 -7.17
N ALA A 366 15.89 -17.32 -8.01
CA ALA A 366 14.48 -17.13 -8.33
C ALA A 366 13.60 -17.23 -7.10
N MET A 367 12.61 -16.34 -6.99
CA MET A 367 11.64 -16.36 -5.89
C MET A 367 10.80 -17.65 -5.95
N VAL A 368 10.77 -18.38 -4.86
CA VAL A 368 9.92 -19.58 -4.71
C VAL A 368 8.53 -19.14 -4.25
N HIS A 369 7.51 -19.56 -4.99
CA HIS A 369 6.12 -19.29 -4.59
C HIS A 369 5.67 -20.26 -3.50
N PRO A 370 4.96 -19.81 -2.43
CA PRO A 370 4.54 -20.69 -1.33
C PRO A 370 3.35 -21.60 -1.67
N MET A 371 2.79 -21.47 -2.87
CA MET A 371 1.72 -22.32 -3.39
C MET A 371 2.24 -23.08 -4.60
N ASP A 372 2.08 -24.41 -4.60
CA ASP A 372 2.42 -25.27 -5.74
C ASP A 372 1.32 -25.32 -6.81
N GLY A 373 0.12 -24.83 -6.50
CA GLY A 373 -1.03 -24.82 -7.40
C GLY A 373 -2.31 -24.36 -6.69
N PRO A 374 -3.46 -24.46 -7.36
CA PRO A 374 -4.74 -24.10 -6.80
C PRO A 374 -5.10 -24.94 -5.56
N VAL A 375 -5.66 -24.30 -4.53
CA VAL A 375 -6.10 -24.94 -3.29
C VAL A 375 -7.45 -24.39 -2.85
N THR A 376 -8.32 -25.24 -2.31
CA THR A 376 -9.61 -24.84 -1.74
C THR A 376 -9.47 -24.68 -0.24
N LEU A 377 -9.72 -23.48 0.27
CA LEU A 377 -9.79 -23.18 1.69
C LEU A 377 -11.23 -23.20 2.19
N ARG A 378 -11.41 -23.63 3.43
CA ARG A 378 -12.71 -23.71 4.11
C ARG A 378 -12.67 -22.96 5.42
N TRP A 379 -13.66 -22.09 5.64
CA TRP A 379 -13.80 -21.35 6.89
C TRP A 379 -15.27 -21.01 7.15
N ARG A 380 -15.58 -20.54 8.35
CA ARG A 380 -16.91 -20.05 8.70
C ARG A 380 -16.91 -18.54 8.87
N SER A 381 -17.75 -17.87 8.11
CA SER A 381 -17.96 -16.42 8.22
C SER A 381 -19.31 -15.96 7.65
#